data_ef3b92e0a086d3a78c1e9c3cb7694519
#
_entry.id   ef3b92e0a086d3a78c1e9c3cb7694519
#
_cell.length_a   1.000
_cell.length_b   1.000
_cell.length_c   1.000
_cell.angle_alpha   90.00
_cell.angle_beta   90.00
_cell.angle_gamma   90.00
#
_symmetry.space_group_name_H-M   'P 1'
#
loop_
_entity.id
_entity.type
_entity.pdbx_description
1 polymer ?
#
loop_
_entity_poly.entity_id
_entity_poly.type
_entity_poly.pdbx_seq_one_letter_code
_entity_poly.pdbx_strand_id
1 'polypeptide(L)'
;TNAVQHVTEEEINASLEEGVDAGIIEEHEHQMVRNVFLLDDRQLTSIMVPRSEIEWLDAQDSIDVAVQRAWTTGHSWYPVCRGGLDDVVGVIHLPRMLALQSEGNNETLMRHVQPAVFVPETLSGMELLEQFRERSTRMVLVVDEYGVVQGLLTPLDMLEAITGELSPHAAVDAWATQRE
;
A
#
# COMPACT_ATOMS: atom_id res chain seq x y z
N THR A 1 5.11 19.05 -44.56
CA THR A 1 5.72 19.08 -43.22
C THR A 1 4.62 18.98 -42.20
N ASN A 2 4.25 17.76 -41.80
CA ASN A 2 3.35 17.53 -40.67
C ASN A 2 4.11 17.90 -39.39
N ALA A 3 3.83 19.09 -38.84
CA ALA A 3 4.18 19.39 -37.48
C ALA A 3 3.35 18.44 -36.59
N VAL A 4 4.02 17.47 -35.94
CA VAL A 4 3.39 16.63 -34.94
C VAL A 4 3.05 17.58 -33.80
N GLN A 5 1.77 17.89 -33.64
CA GLN A 5 1.27 18.69 -32.53
C GLN A 5 1.34 17.82 -31.28
N HIS A 6 2.34 18.05 -30.42
CA HIS A 6 2.44 17.36 -29.14
C HIS A 6 1.41 17.97 -28.20
N VAL A 7 0.42 17.19 -27.82
CA VAL A 7 -0.55 17.56 -26.76
C VAL A 7 0.20 17.59 -25.43
N THR A 8 0.06 18.65 -24.67
CA THR A 8 0.67 18.81 -23.36
C THR A 8 -0.28 18.31 -22.25
N GLU A 9 0.28 17.99 -21.09
CA GLU A 9 -0.53 17.65 -19.92
C GLU A 9 -1.47 18.78 -19.52
N GLU A 10 -1.03 20.04 -19.67
CA GLU A 10 -1.85 21.23 -19.42
C GLU A 10 -3.06 21.30 -20.34
N GLU A 11 -2.91 20.95 -21.63
CA GLU A 11 -4.01 20.89 -22.58
C GLU A 11 -5.01 19.78 -22.26
N ILE A 12 -4.51 18.62 -21.78
CA ILE A 12 -5.37 17.52 -21.33
C ILE A 12 -6.17 17.96 -20.09
N ASN A 13 -5.52 18.57 -19.11
CA ASN A 13 -6.18 19.06 -17.91
C ASN A 13 -7.23 20.11 -18.21
N ALA A 14 -6.95 21.06 -19.13
CA ALA A 14 -7.94 22.05 -19.57
C ALA A 14 -9.15 21.39 -20.25
N SER A 15 -8.95 20.37 -21.07
CA SER A 15 -10.03 19.62 -21.71
C SER A 15 -10.88 18.86 -20.69
N LEU A 16 -10.27 18.32 -19.62
CA LEU A 16 -11.00 17.67 -18.52
C LEU A 16 -11.82 18.66 -17.73
N GLU A 17 -11.31 19.86 -17.45
CA GLU A 17 -12.06 20.95 -16.79
C GLU A 17 -13.28 21.38 -17.62
N GLU A 18 -13.12 21.52 -18.93
CA GLU A 18 -14.26 21.79 -19.83
C GLU A 18 -15.30 20.67 -19.79
N GLY A 19 -14.86 19.40 -19.69
CA GLY A 19 -15.74 18.23 -19.55
C GLY A 19 -16.55 18.26 -18.24
N VAL A 20 -15.94 18.70 -17.15
CA VAL A 20 -16.63 18.89 -15.86
C VAL A 20 -17.66 19.99 -15.95
N ASP A 21 -17.29 21.15 -16.50
CA ASP A 21 -18.20 22.30 -16.65
C ASP A 21 -19.39 21.98 -17.56
N ALA A 22 -19.18 21.13 -18.56
CA ALA A 22 -20.24 20.66 -19.45
C ALA A 22 -21.09 19.51 -18.85
N GLY A 23 -20.77 19.02 -17.66
CA GLY A 23 -21.45 17.90 -17.00
C GLY A 23 -21.22 16.52 -17.64
N ILE A 24 -20.19 16.38 -18.46
CA ILE A 24 -19.81 15.11 -19.11
C ILE A 24 -18.95 14.27 -18.18
N ILE A 25 -18.11 14.90 -17.36
CA ILE A 25 -17.20 14.30 -16.39
C ILE A 25 -17.60 14.81 -15.00
N GLU A 26 -17.65 13.90 -14.03
CA GLU A 26 -17.86 14.29 -12.63
C GLU A 26 -16.60 14.89 -12.02
N GLU A 27 -16.74 15.80 -11.06
CA GLU A 27 -15.60 16.43 -10.34
C GLU A 27 -14.68 15.38 -9.73
N HIS A 28 -15.26 14.31 -9.19
CA HIS A 28 -14.52 13.21 -8.58
C HIS A 28 -13.68 12.42 -9.60
N GLU A 29 -14.24 12.17 -10.79
CA GLU A 29 -13.52 11.52 -11.90
C GLU A 29 -12.33 12.36 -12.35
N HIS A 30 -12.53 13.68 -12.48
CA HIS A 30 -11.47 14.63 -12.82
C HIS A 30 -10.35 14.59 -11.77
N GLN A 31 -10.70 14.59 -10.48
CA GLN A 31 -9.71 14.53 -9.40
C GLN A 31 -8.90 13.22 -9.44
N MET A 32 -9.52 12.09 -9.75
CA MET A 32 -8.82 10.80 -9.91
C MET A 32 -7.82 10.84 -11.06
N VAL A 33 -8.19 11.40 -12.20
CA VAL A 33 -7.27 11.55 -13.35
C VAL A 33 -6.07 12.44 -12.98
N ARG A 34 -6.28 13.54 -12.29
CA ARG A 34 -5.20 14.41 -11.79
C ARG A 34 -4.29 13.65 -10.83
N ASN A 35 -4.83 12.85 -9.93
CA ASN A 35 -4.05 12.05 -8.99
C ASN A 35 -3.19 10.99 -9.71
N VAL A 36 -3.68 10.40 -10.80
CA VAL A 36 -2.90 9.47 -11.63
C VAL A 36 -1.71 10.18 -12.29
N PHE A 37 -1.91 11.37 -12.85
CA PHE A 37 -0.80 12.16 -13.41
C PHE A 37 0.24 12.53 -12.35
N LEU A 38 -0.20 12.88 -11.14
CA LEU A 38 0.69 13.22 -10.04
C LEU A 38 1.51 12.04 -9.51
N LEU A 39 1.06 10.79 -9.71
CA LEU A 39 1.80 9.61 -9.26
C LEU A 39 3.20 9.52 -9.83
N ASP A 40 3.40 9.97 -11.06
CA ASP A 40 4.70 9.92 -11.73
C ASP A 40 5.73 10.86 -11.08
N ASP A 41 5.27 12.00 -10.60
CA ASP A 41 6.09 13.01 -9.93
C ASP A 41 6.11 12.86 -8.39
N ARG A 42 5.23 12.04 -7.84
CA ARG A 42 5.06 11.90 -6.41
C ARG A 42 6.10 10.97 -5.80
N GLN A 43 6.78 11.46 -4.77
CA GLN A 43 7.71 10.63 -4.00
C GLN A 43 6.96 9.63 -3.13
N LEU A 44 7.49 8.41 -2.99
CA LEU A 44 6.89 7.36 -2.17
C LEU A 44 6.72 7.78 -0.72
N THR A 45 7.60 8.61 -0.20
CA THR A 45 7.54 9.15 1.17
C THR A 45 6.27 9.94 1.46
N SER A 46 5.61 10.47 0.42
CA SER A 46 4.37 11.24 0.56
C SER A 46 3.10 10.39 0.63
N ILE A 47 3.19 9.12 0.28
CA ILE A 47 2.04 8.19 0.21
C ILE A 47 2.20 6.94 1.06
N MET A 48 3.40 6.65 1.54
CA MET A 48 3.70 5.47 2.35
C MET A 48 3.22 5.62 3.80
N VAL A 49 3.03 4.48 4.45
CA VAL A 49 2.97 4.42 5.91
C VAL A 49 4.38 4.68 6.44
N PRO A 50 4.59 5.74 7.26
CA PRO A 50 5.92 6.07 7.76
C PRO A 50 6.43 5.01 8.74
N ARG A 51 7.73 4.87 8.85
CA ARG A 51 8.40 3.89 9.72
C ARG A 51 7.84 3.84 11.15
N SER A 52 7.58 5.00 11.74
CA SER A 52 7.06 5.11 13.11
C SER A 52 5.66 4.50 13.31
N GLU A 53 4.91 4.33 12.23
CA GLU A 53 3.55 3.79 12.25
C GLU A 53 3.48 2.34 11.76
N ILE A 54 4.60 1.75 11.38
CA ILE A 54 4.64 0.35 10.91
C ILE A 54 4.42 -0.58 12.10
N GLU A 55 3.35 -1.37 12.01
CA GLU A 55 3.12 -2.51 12.90
C GLU A 55 3.85 -3.73 12.34
N TRP A 56 4.73 -4.30 13.14
CA TRP A 56 5.53 -5.47 12.77
C TRP A 56 5.44 -6.56 13.85
N LEU A 57 5.76 -7.79 13.49
CA LEU A 57 5.74 -8.94 14.40
C LEU A 57 7.16 -9.40 14.67
N ASP A 58 7.42 -9.87 15.88
CA ASP A 58 8.74 -10.41 16.24
C ASP A 58 8.93 -11.82 15.66
N ALA A 59 10.06 -12.05 15.03
CA ALA A 59 10.41 -13.33 14.40
C ALA A 59 10.47 -14.50 15.40
N GLN A 60 10.70 -14.21 16.68
CA GLN A 60 10.79 -15.20 17.75
C GLN A 60 9.45 -15.50 18.42
N ASP A 61 8.43 -14.72 18.12
CA ASP A 61 7.09 -14.96 18.66
C ASP A 61 6.52 -16.28 18.15
N SER A 62 5.72 -16.92 18.98
CA SER A 62 4.91 -18.06 18.60
C SER A 62 3.76 -17.60 17.67
N ILE A 63 3.19 -18.55 16.94
CA ILE A 63 2.02 -18.28 16.09
C ILE A 63 0.86 -17.70 16.90
N ASP A 64 0.60 -18.22 18.09
CA ASP A 64 -0.51 -17.74 18.95
C ASP A 64 -0.32 -16.29 19.38
N VAL A 65 0.87 -15.91 19.79
CA VAL A 65 1.21 -14.52 20.16
C VAL A 65 1.06 -13.60 18.96
N ALA A 66 1.53 -14.02 17.80
CA ALA A 66 1.45 -13.25 16.57
C ALA A 66 -0.01 -13.03 16.12
N VAL A 67 -0.83 -14.07 16.16
CA VAL A 67 -2.27 -13.96 15.83
C VAL A 67 -2.97 -13.01 16.78
N GLN A 68 -2.69 -13.08 18.08
CA GLN A 68 -3.28 -12.18 19.07
C GLN A 68 -2.90 -10.71 18.79
N ARG A 69 -1.64 -10.46 18.46
CA ARG A 69 -1.17 -9.12 18.09
C ARG A 69 -1.81 -8.61 16.80
N ALA A 70 -1.98 -9.48 15.80
CA ALA A 70 -2.67 -9.16 14.56
C ALA A 70 -4.13 -8.77 14.77
N TRP A 71 -4.83 -9.42 15.69
CA TRP A 71 -6.19 -9.03 16.09
C TRP A 71 -6.25 -7.62 16.66
N THR A 72 -5.24 -7.21 17.41
CA THR A 72 -5.17 -5.89 18.05
C THR A 72 -4.86 -4.78 17.05
N THR A 73 -4.00 -5.06 16.06
CA THR A 73 -3.51 -4.06 15.09
C THR A 73 -4.32 -4.01 13.80
N GLY A 74 -4.99 -5.11 13.41
CA GLY A 74 -6.01 -5.12 12.37
C GLY A 74 -5.50 -5.09 10.93
N HIS A 75 -4.26 -5.51 10.67
CA HIS A 75 -3.72 -5.61 9.31
C HIS A 75 -3.82 -7.04 8.75
N SER A 76 -3.71 -7.19 7.42
CA SER A 76 -3.68 -8.48 6.74
C SER A 76 -2.27 -9.00 6.50
N TRP A 77 -1.31 -8.09 6.35
CA TRP A 77 0.11 -8.38 6.12
C TRP A 77 0.98 -7.67 7.14
N TYR A 78 2.04 -8.36 7.57
CA TYR A 78 2.97 -7.83 8.55
C TYR A 78 4.41 -8.07 8.14
N PRO A 79 5.29 -7.08 8.28
CA PRO A 79 6.72 -7.33 8.36
C PRO A 79 7.03 -8.17 9.60
N VAL A 80 7.94 -9.12 9.45
CA VAL A 80 8.46 -9.93 10.55
C VAL A 80 9.93 -9.56 10.74
N CYS A 81 10.29 -9.17 11.95
CA CYS A 81 11.59 -8.58 12.26
C CYS A 81 12.23 -9.25 13.47
N ARG A 82 13.56 -9.21 13.54
CA ARG A 82 14.31 -9.52 14.76
C ARG A 82 14.60 -8.22 15.51
N GLY A 83 13.85 -7.98 16.57
CA GLY A 83 14.07 -6.82 17.44
C GLY A 83 13.65 -5.46 16.89
N GLY A 84 13.40 -5.32 15.61
CA GLY A 84 12.96 -4.08 14.98
C GLY A 84 13.12 -4.04 13.47
N LEU A 85 12.73 -2.93 12.86
CA LEU A 85 12.72 -2.72 11.41
C LEU A 85 14.13 -2.61 10.78
N ASP A 86 15.18 -2.59 11.57
CA ASP A 86 16.55 -2.68 11.06
C ASP A 86 16.96 -4.12 10.69
N ASP A 87 16.20 -5.11 11.13
CA ASP A 87 16.43 -6.52 10.79
C ASP A 87 15.10 -7.20 10.38
N VAL A 88 14.66 -6.92 9.17
CA VAL A 88 13.46 -7.54 8.58
C VAL A 88 13.84 -8.90 8.01
N VAL A 89 13.22 -9.96 8.53
CA VAL A 89 13.46 -11.34 8.07
C VAL A 89 12.48 -11.79 7.00
N GLY A 90 11.37 -11.11 6.84
CA GLY A 90 10.36 -11.39 5.82
C GLY A 90 9.03 -10.74 6.10
N VAL A 91 8.00 -11.24 5.44
CA VAL A 91 6.61 -10.82 5.63
C VAL A 91 5.72 -12.04 5.84
N ILE A 92 4.58 -11.85 6.50
CA ILE A 92 3.61 -12.92 6.73
C ILE A 92 2.19 -12.40 6.54
N HIS A 93 1.33 -13.29 6.04
CA HIS A 93 -0.09 -13.01 5.81
C HIS A 93 -0.93 -13.57 6.94
N LEU A 94 -1.90 -12.81 7.44
CA LEU A 94 -2.76 -13.22 8.56
C LEU A 94 -3.48 -14.57 8.30
N PRO A 95 -4.07 -14.86 7.13
CA PRO A 95 -4.67 -16.15 6.86
C PRO A 95 -3.69 -17.33 7.01
N ARG A 96 -2.42 -17.14 6.67
CA ARG A 96 -1.38 -18.16 6.89
C ARG A 96 -1.15 -18.41 8.38
N MET A 97 -1.09 -17.36 9.19
CA MET A 97 -0.95 -17.50 10.65
C MET A 97 -2.14 -18.23 11.26
N LEU A 98 -3.36 -17.90 10.82
CA LEU A 98 -4.58 -18.57 11.29
C LEU A 98 -4.61 -20.04 10.92
N ALA A 99 -4.16 -20.41 9.72
CA ALA A 99 -4.04 -21.80 9.29
C ALA A 99 -3.03 -22.57 10.16
N LEU A 100 -1.87 -21.99 10.42
CA LEU A 100 -0.84 -22.57 11.29
C LEU A 100 -1.33 -22.76 12.73
N GLN A 101 -2.05 -21.79 13.25
CA GLN A 101 -2.67 -21.88 14.58
C GLN A 101 -3.70 -23.02 14.64
N SER A 102 -4.54 -23.16 13.62
CA SER A 102 -5.54 -24.24 13.51
C SER A 102 -4.88 -25.62 13.44
N GLU A 103 -3.71 -25.73 12.83
CA GLU A 103 -2.91 -26.96 12.75
C GLU A 103 -2.17 -27.27 14.07
N GLY A 104 -2.23 -26.39 15.06
CA GLY A 104 -1.49 -26.52 16.31
C GLY A 104 0.02 -26.38 16.16
N ASN A 105 0.47 -25.59 15.19
CA ASN A 105 1.88 -25.36 14.93
C ASN A 105 2.52 -24.57 16.08
N ASN A 106 3.60 -25.13 16.65
CA ASN A 106 4.33 -24.55 17.78
C ASN A 106 5.66 -23.88 17.40
N GLU A 107 5.94 -23.75 16.10
CA GLU A 107 7.15 -23.09 15.63
C GLU A 107 7.05 -21.56 15.77
N THR A 108 8.19 -20.90 15.69
CA THR A 108 8.25 -19.44 15.65
C THR A 108 7.87 -18.90 14.26
N LEU A 109 7.45 -17.65 14.19
CA LEU A 109 7.12 -16.96 12.93
C LEU A 109 8.22 -17.06 11.89
N MET A 110 9.48 -17.00 12.29
CA MET A 110 10.63 -17.01 11.39
C MET A 110 10.64 -18.20 10.43
N ARG A 111 10.02 -19.33 10.80
CA ARG A 111 9.93 -20.54 9.96
C ARG A 111 8.91 -20.41 8.81
N HIS A 112 8.02 -19.43 8.86
CA HIS A 112 6.86 -19.36 7.98
C HIS A 112 6.77 -18.06 7.18
N VAL A 113 7.80 -17.22 7.23
CA VAL A 113 7.82 -15.94 6.50
C VAL A 113 8.09 -16.15 5.01
N GLN A 114 7.55 -15.23 4.22
CA GLN A 114 7.89 -15.05 2.81
C GLN A 114 8.97 -13.97 2.68
N PRO A 115 9.76 -13.97 1.60
CA PRO A 115 10.73 -12.92 1.35
C PRO A 115 10.08 -11.53 1.32
N ALA A 116 10.68 -10.56 2.02
CA ALA A 116 10.30 -9.16 1.91
C ALA A 116 10.80 -8.55 0.60
N VAL A 117 10.05 -7.63 0.03
CA VAL A 117 10.43 -6.85 -1.15
C VAL A 117 10.78 -5.44 -0.71
N PHE A 118 11.98 -4.99 -1.06
CA PHE A 118 12.47 -3.65 -0.76
C PHE A 118 12.52 -2.83 -2.04
N VAL A 119 12.11 -1.57 -1.94
CA VAL A 119 12.20 -0.60 -3.04
C VAL A 119 12.88 0.68 -2.54
N PRO A 120 13.68 1.35 -3.39
CA PRO A 120 14.28 2.63 -3.01
C PRO A 120 13.22 3.72 -2.93
N GLU A 121 13.39 4.66 -2.01
CA GLU A 121 12.50 5.82 -1.86
C GLU A 121 12.48 6.74 -3.10
N THR A 122 13.49 6.63 -3.96
CA THR A 122 13.61 7.36 -5.23
C THR A 122 12.71 6.80 -6.35
N LEU A 123 12.13 5.62 -6.17
CA LEU A 123 11.18 5.04 -7.12
C LEU A 123 9.94 5.94 -7.22
N SER A 124 9.43 6.16 -8.43
CA SER A 124 8.19 6.91 -8.60
C SER A 124 6.96 6.10 -8.21
N GLY A 125 5.86 6.79 -7.88
CA GLY A 125 4.59 6.11 -7.60
C GLY A 125 4.07 5.29 -8.77
N MET A 126 4.27 5.76 -10.01
CA MET A 126 3.86 5.02 -11.22
C MET A 126 4.69 3.76 -11.42
N GLU A 127 6.02 3.82 -11.23
CA GLU A 127 6.89 2.65 -11.31
C GLU A 127 6.53 1.60 -10.25
N LEU A 128 6.19 2.03 -9.05
CA LEU A 128 5.72 1.11 -8.00
C LEU A 128 4.37 0.47 -8.36
N LEU A 129 3.44 1.24 -8.89
CA LEU A 129 2.15 0.73 -9.36
C LEU A 129 2.34 -0.37 -10.42
N GLU A 130 3.25 -0.17 -11.37
CA GLU A 130 3.60 -1.19 -12.37
C GLU A 130 4.20 -2.44 -11.71
N GLN A 131 5.07 -2.30 -10.71
CA GLN A 131 5.61 -3.45 -9.97
C GLN A 131 4.51 -4.26 -9.26
N PHE A 132 3.53 -3.60 -8.67
CA PHE A 132 2.39 -4.29 -8.06
C PHE A 132 1.51 -5.02 -9.09
N ARG A 133 1.38 -4.47 -10.30
CA ARG A 133 0.63 -5.10 -11.39
C ARG A 133 1.33 -6.34 -11.94
N GLU A 134 2.63 -6.28 -12.13
CA GLU A 134 3.42 -7.34 -12.74
C GLU A 134 3.74 -8.49 -11.79
N ARG A 135 3.83 -8.19 -10.51
CA ARG A 135 4.20 -9.15 -9.47
C ARG A 135 3.06 -9.32 -8.48
N SER A 136 2.94 -10.53 -7.94
CA SER A 136 1.98 -10.82 -6.86
C SER A 136 2.43 -10.26 -5.50
N THR A 137 3.15 -9.15 -5.49
CA THR A 137 3.64 -8.49 -4.29
C THR A 137 2.49 -7.77 -3.61
N ARG A 138 2.34 -7.96 -2.30
CA ARG A 138 1.26 -7.37 -1.49
C ARG A 138 1.74 -6.27 -0.55
N MET A 139 3.05 -6.14 -0.39
CA MET A 139 3.68 -5.15 0.47
C MET A 139 5.11 -4.93 -0.01
N VAL A 140 5.54 -3.68 -0.01
CA VAL A 140 6.95 -3.31 -0.21
C VAL A 140 7.42 -2.49 0.98
N LEU A 141 8.68 -2.66 1.35
CA LEU A 141 9.36 -1.81 2.32
C LEU A 141 10.20 -0.78 1.56
N VAL A 142 9.99 0.47 1.87
CA VAL A 142 10.70 1.59 1.24
C VAL A 142 11.96 1.87 2.03
N VAL A 143 13.09 1.88 1.36
CA VAL A 143 14.41 2.09 1.98
C VAL A 143 15.11 3.31 1.41
N ASP A 144 15.95 3.93 2.24
CA ASP A 144 16.85 4.99 1.82
C ASP A 144 18.13 4.44 1.14
N GLU A 145 19.06 5.31 0.82
CA GLU A 145 20.35 4.97 0.17
C GLU A 145 21.26 4.07 1.03
N TYR A 146 21.01 3.99 2.31
CA TYR A 146 21.74 3.12 3.26
C TYR A 146 21.03 1.79 3.52
N GLY A 147 19.88 1.58 2.90
CA GLY A 147 19.06 0.38 3.11
C GLY A 147 18.22 0.43 4.39
N VAL A 148 18.07 1.59 5.02
CA VAL A 148 17.26 1.77 6.22
C VAL A 148 15.80 1.93 5.84
N VAL A 149 14.92 1.13 6.45
CA VAL A 149 13.47 1.20 6.23
C VAL A 149 12.92 2.56 6.63
N GLN A 150 12.29 3.24 5.69
CA GLN A 150 11.64 4.54 5.88
C GLN A 150 10.12 4.43 6.01
N GLY A 151 9.54 3.41 5.39
CA GLY A 151 8.11 3.19 5.40
C GLY A 151 7.73 1.91 4.68
N LEU A 152 6.42 1.70 4.53
CA LEU A 152 5.88 0.62 3.72
C LEU A 152 4.72 1.10 2.84
N LEU A 153 4.49 0.38 1.75
CA LEU A 153 3.38 0.60 0.83
C LEU A 153 2.74 -0.72 0.45
N THR A 154 1.42 -0.68 0.34
CA THR A 154 0.58 -1.77 -0.17
C THR A 154 -0.17 -1.31 -1.41
N PRO A 155 -0.75 -2.22 -2.22
CA PRO A 155 -1.63 -1.84 -3.31
C PRO A 155 -2.81 -0.97 -2.88
N LEU A 156 -3.32 -1.16 -1.66
CA LEU A 156 -4.39 -0.31 -1.11
C LEU A 156 -3.94 1.13 -0.92
N ASP A 157 -2.73 1.36 -0.43
CA ASP A 157 -2.16 2.71 -0.30
C ASP A 157 -2.06 3.42 -1.66
N MET A 158 -1.72 2.67 -2.73
CA MET A 158 -1.70 3.18 -4.09
C MET A 158 -3.09 3.53 -4.59
N LEU A 159 -4.09 2.69 -4.29
CA LEU A 159 -5.48 2.96 -4.62
C LEU A 159 -5.98 4.22 -3.92
N GLU A 160 -5.68 4.39 -2.65
CA GLU A 160 -6.02 5.59 -1.87
C GLU A 160 -5.36 6.85 -2.44
N ALA A 161 -4.12 6.74 -2.90
CA ALA A 161 -3.42 7.86 -3.56
C ALA A 161 -4.12 8.31 -4.86
N ILE A 162 -4.77 7.41 -5.57
CA ILE A 162 -5.52 7.69 -6.80
C ILE A 162 -6.92 8.22 -6.49
N THR A 163 -7.64 7.57 -5.60
CA THR A 163 -9.05 7.87 -5.31
C THR A 163 -9.24 9.00 -4.29
N GLY A 164 -8.19 9.40 -3.59
CA GLY A 164 -8.27 10.24 -2.40
C GLY A 164 -8.52 9.41 -1.14
N GLU A 165 -8.59 10.07 0.02
CA GLU A 165 -8.75 9.38 1.30
C GLU A 165 -10.04 8.55 1.31
N LEU A 166 -9.88 7.23 1.39
CA LEU A 166 -10.96 6.34 1.80
C LEU A 166 -11.12 6.54 3.31
N SER A 167 -12.12 7.33 3.70
CA SER A 167 -12.42 7.52 5.12
C SER A 167 -12.67 6.17 5.78
N PRO A 168 -11.95 5.81 6.85
CA PRO A 168 -12.18 4.56 7.57
C PRO A 168 -13.61 4.43 8.11
N HIS A 169 -14.31 5.56 8.27
CA HIS A 169 -15.69 5.63 8.73
C HIS A 169 -16.72 5.18 7.68
N ALA A 170 -16.44 5.34 6.38
CA ALA A 170 -17.38 4.93 5.34
C ALA A 170 -17.50 3.40 5.20
N ALA A 171 -16.43 2.66 5.54
CA ALA A 171 -16.44 1.21 5.49
C ALA A 171 -17.20 0.59 6.67
N VAL A 172 -17.20 1.24 7.84
CA VAL A 172 -17.92 0.76 9.03
C VAL A 172 -19.41 1.03 8.93
N ASP A 173 -19.80 2.19 8.38
CA ASP A 173 -21.21 2.58 8.24
C ASP A 173 -21.95 1.78 7.16
N ALA A 174 -21.24 1.32 6.12
CA ALA A 174 -21.84 0.48 5.06
C ALA A 174 -22.26 -0.91 5.57
N TRP A 175 -21.64 -1.42 6.64
CA TRP A 175 -21.99 -2.70 7.26
C TRP A 175 -23.01 -2.57 8.39
N ALA A 176 -23.15 -1.38 8.97
CA ALA A 176 -24.11 -1.12 10.05
C ALA A 176 -25.56 -0.95 9.58
N THR A 177 -25.77 -0.56 8.32
CA THR A 177 -27.10 -0.27 7.75
C THR A 177 -27.81 -1.50 7.17
N GLN A 178 -27.22 -2.68 7.19
CA GLN A 178 -27.85 -3.92 6.67
C GLN A 178 -28.45 -4.85 7.73
N ARG A 179 -28.67 -4.35 8.95
CA ARG A 179 -29.35 -5.12 10.00
C ARG A 179 -30.54 -4.33 10.57
N GLU A 180 -31.54 -4.10 9.75
CA GLU A 180 -32.94 -3.91 10.16
C GLU A 180 -33.85 -4.76 9.29
#